data_7e3605b1c88768b115e296b6998dc32a
#
_entry.id   7e3605b1c88768b115e296b6998dc32a
#
_cell.length_a   1.000
_cell.length_b   1.000
_cell.length_c   1.000
_cell.angle_alpha   90.00
_cell.angle_beta   90.00
_cell.angle_gamma   90.00
#
_symmetry.space_group_name_H-M   'P 1'
#
loop_
_entity.id
_entity.type
_entity.pdbx_description
1 polymer ?
#
loop_
_entity_poly.entity_id
_entity_poly.type
_entity_poly.pdbx_seq_one_letter_code
_entity_poly.pdbx_strand_id
1 'polypeptide(L)'
;GIAKDATMIRSNVNIDASFNTTLAQIQSHHDASINHDIVNYSLGLDMPAGETWSSIKSVMDSDPLGTFSWNKGTYSINAMYVVAAGNNGAACSGGEMLNCNYFAALALLDADIGDQSIVVGATDTVSGTKTIWSSSNRAGVMKDRFIVADGGCGYNYYSGSSAGTEIKGTSCAAPKVTGAAAIVKSKFPNLSAANLSDILLLTADKDIDDNGV
;
A
#
# COMPACT_ATOMS: atom_id res chain seq x y z
N GLY A 1 5.61 18.64 -1.56
CA GLY A 1 5.56 17.19 -1.76
C GLY A 1 6.58 16.70 -2.79
N ILE A 2 6.74 15.39 -2.93
CA ILE A 2 7.71 14.78 -3.86
C ILE A 2 7.34 15.10 -5.32
N ALA A 3 6.06 15.03 -5.66
CA ALA A 3 5.52 15.37 -6.99
C ALA A 3 4.62 16.61 -6.88
N LYS A 4 5.22 17.79 -6.92
CA LYS A 4 4.52 19.06 -6.64
C LYS A 4 3.45 19.43 -7.67
N ASP A 5 3.60 18.98 -8.90
CA ASP A 5 2.71 19.30 -10.02
C ASP A 5 1.68 18.18 -10.30
N ALA A 6 1.65 17.12 -9.47
CA ALA A 6 0.65 16.06 -9.61
C ALA A 6 -0.72 16.53 -9.12
N THR A 7 -1.75 16.23 -9.88
CA THR A 7 -3.14 16.41 -9.43
C THR A 7 -3.46 15.33 -8.39
N MET A 8 -3.85 15.76 -7.18
CA MET A 8 -4.21 14.86 -6.09
C MET A 8 -5.71 14.89 -5.87
N ILE A 9 -6.34 13.72 -5.94
CA ILE A 9 -7.74 13.51 -5.56
C ILE A 9 -7.73 12.75 -4.23
N ARG A 10 -8.51 13.25 -3.26
CA ARG A 10 -8.64 12.63 -1.94
C ARG A 10 -10.00 11.99 -1.80
N SER A 11 -10.00 10.79 -1.27
CA SER A 11 -11.20 10.09 -0.84
C SER A 11 -11.15 9.83 0.65
N ASN A 12 -12.28 9.99 1.33
CA ASN A 12 -12.40 9.72 2.75
C ASN A 12 -13.11 8.39 2.95
N VAL A 13 -12.50 7.53 3.77
CA VAL A 13 -13.06 6.25 4.20
C VAL A 13 -13.30 6.32 5.69
N ASN A 14 -14.47 5.91 6.15
CA ASN A 14 -14.76 5.80 7.57
C ASN A 14 -14.19 4.46 8.09
N ILE A 15 -13.04 4.51 8.74
CA ILE A 15 -12.35 3.35 9.30
C ILE A 15 -12.97 2.84 10.62
N ASP A 16 -13.88 3.60 11.22
CA ASP A 16 -14.60 3.19 12.45
C ASP A 16 -15.84 2.35 12.11
N ALA A 17 -16.16 2.18 10.84
CA ALA A 17 -17.23 1.33 10.35
C ALA A 17 -16.87 -0.16 10.47
N SER A 18 -17.87 -1.02 10.30
CA SER A 18 -17.61 -2.45 10.21
C SER A 18 -16.70 -2.76 9.00
N PHE A 19 -16.00 -3.90 9.05
CA PHE A 19 -15.12 -4.35 7.98
C PHE A 19 -15.81 -4.28 6.60
N ASN A 20 -17.02 -4.84 6.49
CA ASN A 20 -17.78 -4.82 5.23
C ASN A 20 -18.15 -3.42 4.76
N THR A 21 -18.53 -2.52 5.68
CA THR A 21 -18.84 -1.12 5.34
C THR A 21 -17.59 -0.40 4.86
N THR A 22 -16.47 -0.62 5.50
CA THR A 22 -15.18 -0.05 5.09
C THR A 22 -14.77 -0.55 3.72
N LEU A 23 -14.91 -1.85 3.46
CA LEU A 23 -14.63 -2.44 2.15
C LEU A 23 -15.53 -1.86 1.06
N ALA A 24 -16.83 -1.73 1.31
CA ALA A 24 -17.77 -1.15 0.35
C ALA A 24 -17.44 0.31 0.01
N GLN A 25 -17.02 1.09 1.00
CA GLN A 25 -16.55 2.46 0.77
C GLN A 25 -15.28 2.50 -0.08
N ILE A 26 -14.32 1.61 0.19
CA ILE A 26 -13.08 1.52 -0.59
C ILE A 26 -13.39 1.11 -2.01
N GLN A 27 -14.28 0.14 -2.22
CA GLN A 27 -14.74 -0.25 -3.56
C GLN A 27 -15.33 0.95 -4.32
N SER A 28 -16.22 1.70 -3.68
CA SER A 28 -16.80 2.91 -4.29
C SER A 28 -15.73 3.94 -4.69
N HIS A 29 -14.70 4.10 -3.87
CA HIS A 29 -13.58 4.99 -4.19
C HIS A 29 -12.68 4.40 -5.27
N HIS A 30 -12.49 3.09 -5.28
CA HIS A 30 -11.78 2.38 -6.34
C HIS A 30 -12.48 2.59 -7.69
N ASP A 31 -13.78 2.39 -7.75
CA ASP A 31 -14.58 2.59 -8.97
C ASP A 31 -14.47 4.04 -9.48
N ALA A 32 -14.44 5.01 -8.56
CA ALA A 32 -14.21 6.41 -8.90
C ALA A 32 -12.78 6.69 -9.39
N SER A 33 -11.81 5.82 -9.05
CA SER A 33 -10.39 5.99 -9.35
C SER A 33 -9.93 5.32 -10.66
N ILE A 34 -10.82 4.67 -11.40
CA ILE A 34 -10.53 3.92 -12.64
C ILE A 34 -9.73 4.73 -13.68
N ASN A 35 -9.86 6.04 -13.67
CA ASN A 35 -9.18 6.94 -14.60
C ASN A 35 -7.90 7.56 -14.01
N HIS A 36 -7.38 7.04 -12.92
CA HIS A 36 -6.18 7.56 -12.29
C HIS A 36 -4.97 6.69 -12.61
N ASP A 37 -3.82 7.33 -12.79
CA ASP A 37 -2.57 6.63 -13.09
C ASP A 37 -2.02 5.87 -11.88
N ILE A 38 -2.22 6.42 -10.67
CA ILE A 38 -1.65 5.90 -9.43
C ILE A 38 -2.64 6.06 -8.29
N VAL A 39 -2.83 5.00 -7.53
CA VAL A 39 -3.68 4.97 -6.34
C VAL A 39 -2.83 4.65 -5.11
N ASN A 40 -2.94 5.47 -4.06
CA ASN A 40 -2.25 5.26 -2.79
C ASN A 40 -3.21 4.77 -1.71
N TYR A 41 -2.93 3.60 -1.17
CA TYR A 41 -3.62 3.05 -0.01
C TYR A 41 -2.72 3.12 1.24
N SER A 42 -2.73 4.28 1.91
CA SER A 42 -2.11 4.46 3.23
C SER A 42 -3.05 4.04 4.36
N LEU A 43 -3.70 2.92 4.18
CA LEU A 43 -4.80 2.41 5.00
C LEU A 43 -4.50 0.97 5.36
N GLY A 44 -4.74 0.61 6.61
CA GLY A 44 -4.65 -0.76 7.10
C GLY A 44 -6.03 -1.30 7.45
N LEU A 45 -6.33 -2.50 7.00
CA LEU A 45 -7.42 -3.32 7.52
C LEU A 45 -6.81 -4.64 7.94
N ASP A 46 -6.92 -4.94 9.22
CA ASP A 46 -6.59 -6.25 9.73
C ASP A 46 -7.67 -7.24 9.33
N MET A 47 -7.27 -8.48 9.08
CA MET A 47 -8.21 -9.56 8.84
C MET A 47 -9.10 -9.74 10.07
N PRO A 48 -10.44 -9.88 9.92
CA PRO A 48 -11.31 -10.17 11.04
C PRO A 48 -10.89 -11.48 11.73
N ALA A 49 -10.99 -11.53 13.03
CA ALA A 49 -10.64 -12.72 13.81
C ALA A 49 -11.47 -13.93 13.34
N GLY A 50 -10.78 -15.02 13.00
CA GLY A 50 -11.40 -16.26 12.54
C GLY A 50 -11.66 -16.34 11.03
N GLU A 51 -11.41 -15.24 10.29
CA GLU A 51 -11.46 -15.30 8.83
C GLU A 51 -10.15 -15.84 8.26
N THR A 52 -10.29 -16.60 7.19
CA THR A 52 -9.17 -17.10 6.40
C THR A 52 -9.08 -16.36 5.07
N TRP A 53 -7.94 -16.47 4.43
CA TRP A 53 -7.76 -15.92 3.10
C TRP A 53 -8.76 -16.50 2.08
N SER A 54 -8.98 -17.83 2.15
CA SER A 54 -9.96 -18.50 1.30
C SER A 54 -11.38 -18.03 1.56
N SER A 55 -11.75 -17.74 2.80
CA SER A 55 -13.10 -17.22 3.12
C SER A 55 -13.29 -15.81 2.54
N ILE A 56 -12.30 -14.93 2.67
CA ILE A 56 -12.36 -13.58 2.11
C ILE A 56 -12.37 -13.61 0.59
N LYS A 57 -11.52 -14.44 -0.01
CA LYS A 57 -11.51 -14.63 -1.46
C LYS A 57 -12.86 -15.14 -1.96
N SER A 58 -13.47 -16.11 -1.26
CA SER A 58 -14.78 -16.63 -1.58
C SER A 58 -15.88 -15.56 -1.51
N VAL A 59 -15.83 -14.68 -0.52
CA VAL A 59 -16.76 -13.53 -0.43
C VAL A 59 -16.55 -12.59 -1.61
N MET A 60 -15.32 -12.29 -1.96
CA MET A 60 -14.99 -11.42 -3.11
C MET A 60 -15.42 -12.04 -4.45
N ASP A 61 -15.23 -13.37 -4.61
CA ASP A 61 -15.61 -14.09 -5.83
C ASP A 61 -17.14 -14.30 -5.94
N SER A 62 -17.86 -14.32 -4.82
CA SER A 62 -19.30 -14.65 -4.74
C SER A 62 -20.22 -13.45 -4.53
N ASP A 63 -19.69 -12.23 -4.50
CA ASP A 63 -20.51 -11.04 -4.22
C ASP A 63 -21.57 -10.81 -5.30
N PRO A 64 -22.86 -11.11 -5.00
CA PRO A 64 -23.94 -10.99 -5.96
C PRO A 64 -24.30 -9.55 -6.31
N LEU A 65 -23.76 -8.57 -5.58
CA LEU A 65 -24.04 -7.15 -5.80
C LEU A 65 -22.93 -6.47 -6.60
N GLY A 66 -21.85 -7.21 -6.96
CA GLY A 66 -20.71 -6.65 -7.69
C GLY A 66 -19.94 -5.59 -6.89
N THR A 67 -20.20 -5.47 -5.58
CA THR A 67 -19.53 -4.50 -4.69
C THR A 67 -18.06 -4.85 -4.46
N PHE A 68 -17.68 -6.11 -4.70
CA PHE A 68 -16.32 -6.62 -4.61
C PHE A 68 -15.79 -7.24 -5.90
N SER A 69 -16.45 -7.00 -7.02
CA SER A 69 -15.90 -7.50 -8.26
C SER A 69 -14.63 -6.70 -8.64
N TRP A 70 -13.51 -7.11 -8.13
CA TRP A 70 -12.21 -6.95 -8.79
C TRP A 70 -12.25 -7.67 -10.15
N ASN A 71 -13.43 -7.69 -10.73
CA ASN A 71 -13.78 -8.54 -11.85
C ASN A 71 -13.11 -7.98 -13.10
N LYS A 72 -12.11 -8.69 -13.57
CA LYS A 72 -11.35 -8.45 -14.79
C LYS A 72 -12.18 -8.08 -16.04
N GLY A 73 -13.48 -8.34 -16.00
CA GLY A 73 -14.35 -8.15 -17.16
C GLY A 73 -14.88 -6.73 -17.38
N THR A 74 -14.83 -5.88 -16.35
CA THR A 74 -15.51 -4.57 -16.42
C THR A 74 -14.56 -3.39 -16.33
N TYR A 75 -13.34 -3.58 -15.81
CA TYR A 75 -12.39 -2.49 -15.59
C TYR A 75 -11.05 -2.82 -16.25
N SER A 76 -10.70 -2.06 -17.26
CA SER A 76 -9.30 -1.93 -17.67
C SER A 76 -8.58 -1.17 -16.55
N ILE A 77 -8.16 -1.90 -15.51
CA ILE A 77 -7.44 -1.31 -14.38
C ILE A 77 -6.04 -0.97 -14.88
N ASN A 78 -5.85 0.29 -15.23
CA ASN A 78 -4.57 0.80 -15.72
C ASN A 78 -3.89 1.69 -14.66
N ALA A 79 -4.25 1.51 -13.39
CA ALA A 79 -3.71 2.23 -12.26
C ALA A 79 -2.66 1.41 -11.51
N MET A 80 -1.56 2.04 -11.15
CA MET A 80 -0.58 1.48 -10.24
C MET A 80 -1.08 1.62 -8.79
N TYR A 81 -1.04 0.55 -8.02
CA TYR A 81 -1.42 0.55 -6.60
C TYR A 81 -0.19 0.59 -5.71
N VAL A 82 -0.14 1.59 -4.84
CA VAL A 82 0.89 1.73 -3.80
C VAL A 82 0.24 1.53 -2.45
N VAL A 83 0.60 0.47 -1.75
CA VAL A 83 -0.11 0.00 -0.56
C VAL A 83 0.81 0.00 0.65
N ALA A 84 0.38 0.56 1.76
CA ALA A 84 1.10 0.47 3.03
C ALA A 84 1.12 -0.98 3.55
N ALA A 85 2.29 -1.46 3.97
CA ALA A 85 2.46 -2.84 4.41
C ALA A 85 1.75 -3.18 5.73
N GLY A 86 1.45 -2.16 6.55
CA GLY A 86 0.92 -2.32 7.90
C GLY A 86 1.98 -2.10 8.99
N ASN A 87 1.53 -1.93 10.24
CA ASN A 87 2.36 -1.44 11.34
C ASN A 87 2.41 -2.42 12.52
N ASN A 88 2.31 -3.72 12.29
CA ASN A 88 2.26 -4.76 13.34
C ASN A 88 3.62 -5.44 13.56
N GLY A 89 4.65 -5.08 12.80
CA GLY A 89 5.99 -5.69 12.88
C GLY A 89 6.06 -7.13 12.38
N ALA A 90 5.00 -7.62 11.74
CA ALA A 90 4.89 -9.00 11.28
C ALA A 90 5.37 -9.15 9.82
N ALA A 91 5.91 -10.33 9.49
CA ALA A 91 6.11 -10.69 8.08
C ALA A 91 4.80 -11.20 7.49
N CYS A 92 4.52 -10.84 6.23
CA CYS A 92 3.40 -11.40 5.53
C CYS A 92 3.63 -12.90 5.33
N SER A 93 2.89 -13.73 6.05
CA SER A 93 2.99 -15.20 5.95
C SER A 93 2.11 -15.70 4.82
N GLY A 94 2.61 -16.71 4.07
CA GLY A 94 1.78 -17.46 3.13
C GLY A 94 0.87 -18.45 3.88
N GLY A 95 -0.26 -18.77 3.31
CA GLY A 95 -1.23 -19.73 3.86
C GLY A 95 -2.55 -19.08 4.23
N GLU A 96 -3.40 -19.86 4.87
CA GLU A 96 -4.78 -19.45 5.19
C GLU A 96 -4.85 -18.31 6.23
N MET A 97 -3.85 -18.22 7.10
CA MET A 97 -3.78 -17.17 8.13
C MET A 97 -2.72 -16.14 7.73
N LEU A 98 -3.11 -15.18 6.92
CA LEU A 98 -2.21 -14.11 6.50
C LEU A 98 -2.07 -13.07 7.61
N ASN A 99 -0.84 -12.89 8.12
CA ASN A 99 -0.49 -11.78 9.00
C ASN A 99 -0.14 -10.52 8.19
N CYS A 100 -0.92 -10.23 7.16
CA CYS A 100 -0.71 -9.08 6.29
C CYS A 100 -1.83 -8.08 6.49
N ASN A 101 -1.52 -6.82 6.21
CA ASN A 101 -2.56 -5.87 5.90
C ASN A 101 -3.38 -6.41 4.71
N TYR A 102 -4.70 -6.41 4.85
CA TYR A 102 -5.63 -6.90 3.84
C TYR A 102 -5.34 -6.33 2.43
N PHE A 103 -5.11 -5.02 2.33
CA PHE A 103 -4.80 -4.39 1.03
C PHE A 103 -3.46 -4.82 0.46
N ALA A 104 -2.46 -5.04 1.32
CA ALA A 104 -1.18 -5.59 0.88
C ALA A 104 -1.35 -7.00 0.30
N ALA A 105 -2.25 -7.78 0.88
CA ALA A 105 -2.55 -9.13 0.43
C ALA A 105 -3.33 -9.18 -0.90
N LEU A 106 -4.01 -8.13 -1.31
CA LEU A 106 -4.71 -8.06 -2.60
C LEU A 106 -3.80 -8.36 -3.79
N ALA A 107 -2.54 -7.97 -3.70
CA ALA A 107 -1.53 -8.28 -4.72
C ALA A 107 -1.29 -9.80 -4.91
N LEU A 108 -1.67 -10.63 -3.95
CA LEU A 108 -1.59 -12.10 -4.05
C LEU A 108 -2.83 -12.75 -4.66
N LEU A 109 -3.95 -12.03 -4.70
CA LEU A 109 -5.24 -12.57 -5.16
C LEU A 109 -5.32 -12.71 -6.67
N ASP A 110 -4.77 -11.74 -7.35
CA ASP A 110 -4.85 -11.61 -8.78
C ASP A 110 -3.50 -11.18 -9.34
N ALA A 111 -2.97 -11.93 -10.32
CA ALA A 111 -1.68 -11.64 -10.91
C ALA A 111 -1.65 -10.27 -11.60
N ASP A 112 -2.76 -9.86 -12.25
CA ASP A 112 -2.81 -8.57 -12.94
C ASP A 112 -2.76 -7.40 -11.96
N ILE A 113 -3.44 -7.53 -10.79
CA ILE A 113 -3.35 -6.55 -9.70
C ILE A 113 -1.96 -6.61 -9.06
N GLY A 114 -1.41 -7.80 -8.88
CA GLY A 114 -0.07 -8.01 -8.35
C GLY A 114 0.99 -7.29 -9.16
N ASP A 115 0.95 -7.43 -10.48
CA ASP A 115 1.91 -6.80 -11.38
C ASP A 115 1.82 -5.26 -11.38
N GLN A 116 0.67 -4.71 -11.01
CA GLN A 116 0.44 -3.27 -10.91
C GLN A 116 0.61 -2.72 -9.50
N SER A 117 0.96 -3.57 -8.53
CA SER A 117 1.01 -3.19 -7.12
C SER A 117 2.42 -3.14 -6.58
N ILE A 118 2.65 -2.22 -5.63
CA ILE A 118 3.82 -2.20 -4.76
C ILE A 118 3.35 -2.09 -3.32
N VAL A 119 3.84 -2.99 -2.48
CA VAL A 119 3.65 -2.95 -1.02
C VAL A 119 4.84 -2.21 -0.40
N VAL A 120 4.57 -1.25 0.47
CA VAL A 120 5.58 -0.35 1.00
C VAL A 120 5.73 -0.52 2.51
N GLY A 121 6.89 -1.01 2.92
CA GLY A 121 7.35 -0.99 4.30
C GLY A 121 7.97 0.36 4.68
N ALA A 122 8.20 0.55 5.97
CA ALA A 122 8.78 1.77 6.52
C ALA A 122 10.20 1.53 7.03
N THR A 123 11.10 2.46 6.72
CA THR A 123 12.40 2.56 7.37
C THR A 123 12.40 3.64 8.45
N ASP A 124 13.35 3.51 9.37
CA ASP A 124 13.70 4.50 10.38
C ASP A 124 15.20 4.68 10.40
N THR A 125 15.67 5.77 10.98
CA THR A 125 17.10 6.01 11.23
C THR A 125 17.37 5.93 12.71
N VAL A 126 18.07 4.88 13.14
CA VAL A 126 18.42 4.64 14.53
C VAL A 126 19.94 4.82 14.67
N SER A 127 20.35 5.77 15.49
CA SER A 127 21.79 6.09 15.72
C SER A 127 22.58 6.32 14.42
N GLY A 128 21.95 6.94 13.44
CA GLY A 128 22.56 7.26 12.15
C GLY A 128 22.51 6.12 11.11
N THR A 129 22.05 4.94 11.50
CA THR A 129 21.89 3.80 10.58
C THR A 129 20.44 3.68 10.14
N LYS A 130 20.21 3.55 8.84
CA LYS A 130 18.89 3.29 8.29
C LYS A 130 18.56 1.81 8.46
N THR A 131 17.42 1.52 9.07
CA THR A 131 16.93 0.16 9.32
C THR A 131 15.45 0.05 9.00
N ILE A 132 14.93 -1.17 8.91
CA ILE A 132 13.48 -1.36 8.87
C ILE A 132 12.91 -0.90 10.21
N TRP A 133 11.90 -0.02 10.17
CA TRP A 133 11.19 0.40 11.39
C TRP A 133 10.60 -0.82 12.11
N SER A 134 10.80 -0.92 13.41
CA SER A 134 10.47 -2.11 14.19
C SER A 134 9.00 -2.55 14.06
N SER A 135 8.09 -1.60 13.96
CA SER A 135 6.66 -1.88 13.77
C SER A 135 6.25 -2.03 12.30
N SER A 136 7.14 -1.75 11.33
CA SER A 136 6.80 -1.98 9.93
C SER A 136 6.59 -3.47 9.66
N ASN A 137 5.50 -3.81 8.99
CA ASN A 137 5.37 -5.13 8.42
C ASN A 137 6.47 -5.36 7.37
N ARG A 138 6.89 -6.60 7.26
CA ARG A 138 7.95 -7.07 6.36
C ARG A 138 7.37 -7.81 5.17
N ALA A 139 8.15 -7.91 4.12
CA ALA A 139 7.73 -8.47 2.85
C ALA A 139 7.13 -9.89 2.95
N GLY A 140 7.82 -10.82 3.63
CA GLY A 140 7.40 -12.21 3.64
C GLY A 140 7.15 -12.76 2.24
N VAL A 141 5.95 -13.28 2.00
CA VAL A 141 5.55 -13.80 0.67
C VAL A 141 5.37 -12.73 -0.39
N MET A 142 5.34 -11.44 0.00
CA MET A 142 5.21 -10.29 -0.89
C MET A 142 6.55 -9.76 -1.41
N LYS A 143 7.66 -10.44 -1.15
CA LYS A 143 9.04 -9.96 -1.40
C LYS A 143 9.28 -9.42 -2.81
N ASP A 144 8.63 -9.99 -3.82
CA ASP A 144 8.81 -9.63 -5.23
C ASP A 144 8.05 -8.34 -5.62
N ARG A 145 7.18 -7.85 -4.74
CA ARG A 145 6.37 -6.63 -4.90
C ARG A 145 6.52 -5.67 -3.72
N PHE A 146 7.65 -5.75 -3.01
CA PHE A 146 7.86 -5.03 -1.77
C PHE A 146 9.09 -4.11 -1.86
N ILE A 147 8.89 -2.87 -1.47
CA ILE A 147 10.00 -1.93 -1.26
C ILE A 147 9.82 -1.22 0.09
N VAL A 148 10.81 -0.47 0.49
CA VAL A 148 10.75 0.35 1.71
C VAL A 148 11.01 1.81 1.39
N ALA A 149 10.41 2.69 2.18
CA ALA A 149 10.71 4.11 2.15
C ALA A 149 10.73 4.66 3.58
N ASP A 150 11.28 5.87 3.75
CA ASP A 150 11.31 6.52 5.07
C ASP A 150 9.91 6.64 5.66
N GLY A 151 9.73 6.12 6.88
CA GLY A 151 8.47 6.06 7.60
C GLY A 151 8.07 7.34 8.32
N GLY A 152 8.92 8.35 8.38
CA GLY A 152 8.62 9.61 9.06
C GLY A 152 7.62 10.48 8.30
N CYS A 153 6.57 10.95 8.99
CA CYS A 153 5.62 11.94 8.49
C CYS A 153 5.88 13.37 9.00
N GLY A 154 6.74 13.52 9.98
CA GLY A 154 6.94 14.76 10.73
C GLY A 154 6.48 14.63 12.18
N TYR A 155 6.31 15.77 12.82
CA TYR A 155 5.96 15.82 14.25
C TYR A 155 4.53 16.29 14.44
N ASN A 156 3.82 15.64 15.37
CA ASN A 156 2.53 16.11 15.83
C ASN A 156 2.73 16.94 17.10
N TYR A 157 2.46 18.23 16.99
CA TYR A 157 2.49 19.15 18.11
C TYR A 157 1.07 19.36 18.63
N TYR A 158 0.73 18.72 19.73
CA TYR A 158 -0.50 19.08 20.44
C TYR A 158 -0.38 20.47 21.03
N SER A 159 -1.43 21.25 21.00
CA SER A 159 -1.46 22.60 21.58
C SER A 159 -1.03 22.56 23.05
N GLY A 160 0.06 23.23 23.40
CA GLY A 160 0.62 23.30 24.75
C GLY A 160 1.81 22.37 25.02
N SER A 161 2.25 21.54 24.10
CA SER A 161 3.46 20.74 24.23
C SER A 161 4.60 21.36 23.39
N SER A 162 5.76 21.56 24.02
CA SER A 162 6.99 21.96 23.33
C SER A 162 7.72 20.78 22.67
N ALA A 163 7.35 19.55 23.03
CA ALA A 163 7.91 18.33 22.47
C ALA A 163 6.88 17.68 21.56
N GLY A 164 7.07 17.76 20.25
CA GLY A 164 6.27 17.01 19.29
C GLY A 164 6.62 15.53 19.32
N THR A 165 5.61 14.68 19.14
CA THR A 165 5.84 13.24 18.90
C THR A 165 6.01 13.02 17.40
N GLU A 166 7.09 12.36 17.01
CA GLU A 166 7.30 11.98 15.62
C GLU A 166 6.23 10.96 15.20
N ILE A 167 5.55 11.26 14.10
CA ILE A 167 4.58 10.35 13.48
C ILE A 167 5.34 9.48 12.49
N LYS A 168 5.29 8.17 12.70
CA LYS A 168 5.90 7.16 11.83
C LYS A 168 4.88 6.12 11.41
N GLY A 169 5.10 5.55 10.22
CA GLY A 169 4.28 4.44 9.74
C GLY A 169 4.51 4.11 8.28
N THR A 170 4.08 2.93 7.90
CA THR A 170 4.01 2.53 6.49
C THR A 170 3.05 3.42 5.71
N SER A 171 2.06 4.01 6.40
CA SER A 171 1.17 5.04 5.83
C SER A 171 1.88 6.35 5.48
N CYS A 172 3.09 6.58 6.02
CA CYS A 172 3.95 7.71 5.69
C CYS A 172 4.95 7.36 4.58
N ALA A 173 5.35 6.10 4.51
CA ALA A 173 6.25 5.58 3.49
C ALA A 173 5.56 5.45 2.12
N ALA A 174 4.36 4.88 2.08
CA ALA A 174 3.61 4.64 0.84
C ALA A 174 3.41 5.91 -0.02
N PRO A 175 2.99 7.07 0.50
CA PRO A 175 2.84 8.27 -0.31
C PRO A 175 4.17 8.81 -0.85
N LYS A 176 5.32 8.49 -0.27
CA LYS A 176 6.64 8.84 -0.81
C LYS A 176 6.93 8.05 -2.08
N VAL A 177 6.61 6.76 -2.08
CA VAL A 177 6.69 5.88 -3.27
C VAL A 177 5.68 6.33 -4.33
N THR A 178 4.46 6.68 -3.92
CA THR A 178 3.44 7.27 -4.81
C THR A 178 3.97 8.52 -5.51
N GLY A 179 4.63 9.40 -4.77
CA GLY A 179 5.24 10.60 -5.33
C GLY A 179 6.37 10.29 -6.32
N ALA A 180 7.21 9.29 -6.04
CA ALA A 180 8.23 8.82 -6.96
C ALA A 180 7.61 8.25 -8.24
N ALA A 181 6.56 7.42 -8.11
CA ALA A 181 5.79 6.89 -9.24
C ALA A 181 5.23 8.02 -10.11
N ALA A 182 4.65 9.05 -9.50
CA ALA A 182 4.09 10.19 -10.22
C ALA A 182 5.16 10.96 -11.02
N ILE A 183 6.39 11.09 -10.48
CA ILE A 183 7.51 11.70 -11.22
C ILE A 183 7.88 10.86 -12.43
N VAL A 184 8.03 9.54 -12.27
CA VAL A 184 8.34 8.63 -13.38
C VAL A 184 7.24 8.69 -14.44
N LYS A 185 5.96 8.58 -14.02
CA LYS A 185 4.81 8.65 -14.93
C LYS A 185 4.74 9.98 -15.69
N SER A 186 5.04 11.10 -15.02
CA SER A 186 5.06 12.41 -15.68
C SER A 186 6.14 12.51 -16.75
N LYS A 187 7.25 11.84 -16.56
CA LYS A 187 8.36 11.78 -17.54
C LYS A 187 8.07 10.81 -18.68
N PHE A 188 7.37 9.74 -18.38
CA PHE A 188 7.05 8.65 -19.31
C PHE A 188 5.54 8.35 -19.29
N PRO A 189 4.70 9.24 -19.86
CA PRO A 189 3.25 9.17 -19.71
C PRO A 189 2.60 7.91 -20.30
N ASN A 190 3.27 7.24 -21.22
CA ASN A 190 2.78 6.04 -21.89
C ASN A 190 3.12 4.73 -21.15
N LEU A 191 3.81 4.79 -20.00
CA LEU A 191 4.06 3.58 -19.21
C LEU A 191 2.74 2.99 -18.72
N SER A 192 2.61 1.66 -18.84
CA SER A 192 1.55 0.92 -18.18
C SER A 192 1.77 0.93 -16.66
N ALA A 193 0.74 0.64 -15.89
CA ALA A 193 0.83 0.54 -14.43
C ALA A 193 1.83 -0.54 -14.00
N ALA A 194 1.84 -1.70 -14.67
CA ALA A 194 2.80 -2.77 -14.42
C ALA A 194 4.25 -2.33 -14.69
N ASN A 195 4.50 -1.71 -15.86
CA ASN A 195 5.85 -1.22 -16.18
C ASN A 195 6.32 -0.13 -15.20
N LEU A 196 5.41 0.72 -14.74
CA LEU A 196 5.71 1.74 -13.72
C LEU A 196 6.10 1.09 -12.39
N SER A 197 5.35 0.07 -11.97
CA SER A 197 5.65 -0.74 -10.79
C SER A 197 7.02 -1.42 -10.91
N ASP A 198 7.29 -2.09 -12.02
CA ASP A 198 8.55 -2.79 -12.26
C ASP A 198 9.76 -1.84 -12.27
N ILE A 199 9.63 -0.66 -12.87
CA ILE A 199 10.71 0.35 -12.84
C ILE A 199 11.07 0.71 -11.41
N LEU A 200 10.08 0.98 -10.55
CA LEU A 200 10.36 1.33 -9.16
C LEU A 200 10.99 0.17 -8.39
N LEU A 201 10.53 -1.05 -8.58
CA LEU A 201 11.09 -2.25 -7.95
C LEU A 201 12.52 -2.53 -8.41
N LEU A 202 12.79 -2.37 -9.70
CA LEU A 202 14.11 -2.64 -10.28
C LEU A 202 15.15 -1.56 -9.95
N THR A 203 14.71 -0.30 -9.80
CA THR A 203 15.60 0.84 -9.55
C THR A 203 15.69 1.22 -8.08
N ALA A 204 14.90 0.59 -7.20
CA ALA A 204 15.07 0.76 -5.76
C ALA A 204 16.47 0.33 -5.33
N ASP A 205 17.02 1.06 -4.36
CA ASP A 205 18.25 0.64 -3.71
C ASP A 205 18.06 -0.75 -3.10
N LYS A 206 19.00 -1.64 -3.36
CA LYS A 206 18.94 -3.03 -2.88
C LYS A 206 19.53 -3.20 -1.49
N ASP A 207 20.20 -2.17 -1.00
CA ASP A 207 20.88 -2.20 0.28
C ASP A 207 20.38 -1.04 1.15
N ILE A 208 19.66 -1.38 2.23
CA ILE A 208 19.07 -0.39 3.13
C ILE A 208 20.13 0.15 4.10
N ASP A 209 21.12 -0.66 4.45
CA ASP A 209 22.06 -0.40 5.52
C ASP A 209 23.53 -0.59 5.12
N ASP A 210 23.83 -0.64 3.83
CA ASP A 210 25.15 -0.89 3.24
C ASP A 210 25.77 -2.25 3.68
N ASN A 211 24.97 -3.19 4.16
CA ASN A 211 25.40 -4.52 4.61
C ASN A 211 25.15 -5.64 3.58
N GLY A 212 24.66 -5.30 2.41
CA GLY A 212 24.53 -6.21 1.27
C GLY A 212 23.38 -7.23 1.40
N VAL A 213 22.29 -6.92 2.13
CA VAL A 213 21.11 -7.80 2.30
C VAL A 213 19.84 -7.17 1.73
#